data_a6fa2eac23fa2acd9ee26d5b2e403e14
#
_entry.id   a6fa2eac23fa2acd9ee26d5b2e403e14
#
_cell.length_a   1.000
_cell.length_b   1.000
_cell.length_c   1.000
_cell.angle_alpha   90.00
_cell.angle_beta   90.00
_cell.angle_gamma   90.00
#
_symmetry.space_group_name_H-M   'P 1'
#
loop_
_entity.id
_entity.type
_entity.pdbx_description
1 polymer ?
#
loop_
_entity_poly.entity_id
_entity_poly.type
_entity_poly.pdbx_seq_one_letter_code
_entity_poly.pdbx_strand_id
1 'polypeptide(L)'
;MAKANISRERRKARVRRSIAAASSDRPRLSVFRSSKQIYAQVIDDRQGRTIAAASSIEKAMRETLKTGANVDAARRIGKELAERAKKAGVSKVVFDRGGYMYHGRVKALAEGAREGGLEF
;
A
#
# COMPACT_ATOMS: atom_id res chain seq x y z
N MET A 1 10.11 2.18 23.69
CA MET A 1 8.82 2.47 23.00
C MET A 1 8.88 3.80 22.26
N ALA A 2 9.17 4.90 22.97
CA ALA A 2 9.23 6.22 22.35
C ALA A 2 10.27 6.32 21.24
N LYS A 3 11.46 5.71 21.39
CA LYS A 3 12.52 5.73 20.37
C LYS A 3 12.09 5.05 19.08
N ALA A 4 11.41 3.90 19.15
CA ALA A 4 10.95 3.17 17.97
C ALA A 4 9.90 3.98 17.21
N ASN A 5 8.96 4.61 17.93
CA ASN A 5 7.92 5.43 17.33
C ASN A 5 8.51 6.68 16.66
N ILE A 6 9.48 7.33 17.32
CA ILE A 6 10.16 8.50 16.76
C ILE A 6 10.91 8.14 15.47
N SER A 7 11.63 7.01 15.45
CA SER A 7 12.37 6.57 14.27
C SER A 7 11.43 6.27 13.10
N ARG A 8 10.29 5.64 13.38
CA ARG A 8 9.29 5.35 12.36
C ARG A 8 8.68 6.63 11.79
N GLU A 9 8.36 7.59 12.65
CA GLU A 9 7.79 8.86 12.22
C GLU A 9 8.77 9.65 11.36
N ARG A 10 10.06 9.64 11.68
CA ARG A 10 11.10 10.27 10.87
C ARG A 10 11.21 9.64 9.49
N ARG A 11 11.20 8.30 9.41
CA ARG A 11 11.22 7.58 8.14
C ARG A 11 9.99 7.89 7.29
N LYS A 12 8.84 7.91 7.93
CA LYS A 12 7.57 8.23 7.28
C LYS A 12 7.61 9.63 6.67
N ALA A 13 8.06 10.61 7.42
CA ALA A 13 8.18 11.98 6.92
C ALA A 13 9.17 12.10 5.76
N ARG A 14 10.29 11.37 5.84
CA ARG A 14 11.30 11.35 4.78
C ARG A 14 10.74 10.77 3.49
N VAL A 15 10.04 9.64 3.58
CA VAL A 15 9.42 8.98 2.43
C VAL A 15 8.40 9.90 1.79
N ARG A 16 7.54 10.52 2.58
CA ARG A 16 6.50 11.43 2.08
C ARG A 16 7.08 12.66 1.40
N ARG A 17 8.17 13.23 1.91
CA ARG A 17 8.86 14.33 1.27
C ARG A 17 9.44 13.92 -0.09
N SER A 18 10.03 12.74 -0.16
CA SER A 18 10.55 12.21 -1.43
C SER A 18 9.45 12.02 -2.45
N ILE A 19 8.30 11.49 -2.02
CA ILE A 19 7.14 11.29 -2.88
C ILE A 19 6.62 12.61 -3.40
N ALA A 20 6.47 13.61 -2.55
CA ALA A 20 5.99 14.93 -2.94
C ALA A 20 6.92 15.61 -3.92
N ALA A 21 8.22 15.43 -3.78
CA ALA A 21 9.21 15.99 -4.70
C ALA A 21 9.24 15.26 -6.05
N ALA A 22 8.99 13.94 -6.05
CA ALA A 22 9.10 13.11 -7.24
C ALA A 22 7.85 13.09 -8.11
N SER A 23 6.68 13.38 -7.55
CA SER A 23 5.42 13.20 -8.28
C SER A 23 4.36 14.20 -7.85
N SER A 24 4.00 15.10 -8.77
CA SER A 24 2.93 16.06 -8.54
C SER A 24 1.56 15.51 -8.91
N ASP A 25 1.46 14.53 -9.82
CA ASP A 25 0.18 14.15 -10.44
C ASP A 25 -0.27 12.73 -10.15
N ARG A 26 0.58 11.90 -9.59
CA ARG A 26 0.24 10.50 -9.37
C ARG A 26 -0.44 10.30 -8.02
N PRO A 27 -1.51 9.50 -7.98
CA PRO A 27 -2.07 9.07 -6.71
C PRO A 27 -1.03 8.29 -5.90
N ARG A 28 -1.23 8.27 -4.59
CA ARG A 28 -0.32 7.62 -3.65
C ARG A 28 -0.88 6.25 -3.26
N LEU A 29 -0.07 5.20 -3.44
CA LEU A 29 -0.38 3.87 -2.92
C LEU A 29 0.16 3.80 -1.50
N SER A 30 -0.72 3.83 -0.52
CA SER A 30 -0.37 3.81 0.90
C SER A 30 -0.59 2.43 1.50
N VAL A 31 0.38 1.95 2.26
CA VAL A 31 0.33 0.64 2.93
C VAL A 31 0.28 0.83 4.43
N PHE A 32 -0.61 0.10 5.06
CA PHE A 32 -0.64 -0.03 6.51
C PHE A 32 -0.71 -1.51 6.88
N ARG A 33 0.06 -1.93 7.86
CA ARG A 33 0.04 -3.31 8.34
C ARG A 33 -0.01 -3.36 9.86
N SER A 34 -0.71 -4.38 10.36
CA SER A 34 -0.65 -4.79 11.76
C SER A 34 0.02 -6.17 11.82
N SER A 35 0.13 -6.74 13.01
CA SER A 35 0.71 -8.09 13.16
C SER A 35 -0.08 -9.15 12.40
N LYS A 36 -1.39 -9.00 12.29
CA LYS A 36 -2.29 -10.00 11.70
C LYS A 36 -2.86 -9.64 10.35
N GLN A 37 -2.87 -8.37 9.98
CA GLN A 37 -3.57 -7.90 8.78
C GLN A 37 -2.72 -6.95 7.97
N ILE A 38 -3.12 -6.75 6.70
CA ILE A 38 -2.50 -5.77 5.83
C ILE A 38 -3.58 -5.02 5.05
N TYR A 39 -3.36 -3.72 4.85
CA TYR A 39 -4.27 -2.79 4.20
C TYR A 39 -3.52 -1.98 3.16
N ALA A 40 -4.18 -1.65 2.06
CA ALA A 40 -3.59 -0.78 1.07
C ALA A 40 -4.66 0.10 0.45
N GLN A 41 -4.29 1.35 0.13
CA GLN A 41 -5.19 2.33 -0.46
C GLN A 41 -4.46 3.08 -1.56
N VAL A 42 -5.21 3.43 -2.61
CA VAL A 42 -4.75 4.39 -3.61
C VAL A 42 -5.49 5.69 -3.32
N ILE A 43 -4.74 6.73 -2.98
CA ILE A 43 -5.27 8.00 -2.47
C ILE A 43 -4.94 9.12 -3.43
N ASP A 44 -5.95 9.92 -3.80
CA ASP A 44 -5.76 11.17 -4.52
C ASP A 44 -5.65 12.30 -3.49
N ASP A 45 -4.42 12.75 -3.23
CA ASP A 45 -4.15 13.79 -2.24
C ASP A 45 -4.69 15.15 -2.65
N ARG A 46 -4.87 15.40 -3.96
CA ARG A 46 -5.43 16.67 -4.45
C ARG A 46 -6.89 16.82 -4.07
N GLN A 47 -7.65 15.73 -4.19
CA GLN A 47 -9.07 15.72 -3.88
C GLN A 47 -9.36 15.21 -2.47
N GLY A 48 -8.33 14.72 -1.78
CA GLY A 48 -8.48 14.19 -0.43
C GLY A 48 -9.38 12.96 -0.36
N ARG A 49 -9.36 12.10 -1.39
CA ARG A 49 -10.22 10.92 -1.42
C ARG A 49 -9.44 9.64 -1.73
N THR A 50 -9.98 8.52 -1.27
CA THR A 50 -9.49 7.19 -1.58
C THR A 50 -10.15 6.71 -2.87
N ILE A 51 -9.31 6.44 -3.89
CA ILE A 51 -9.78 5.96 -5.19
C ILE A 51 -10.08 4.47 -5.16
N ALA A 52 -9.21 3.70 -4.51
CA ALA A 52 -9.34 2.25 -4.40
C ALA A 52 -8.74 1.79 -3.07
N ALA A 53 -9.25 0.71 -2.53
CA ALA A 53 -8.75 0.13 -1.29
C ALA A 53 -8.89 -1.39 -1.33
N ALA A 54 -7.98 -2.09 -0.66
CA ALA A 54 -8.05 -3.53 -0.47
C ALA A 54 -7.45 -3.89 0.89
N SER A 55 -8.00 -4.92 1.52
CA SER A 55 -7.58 -5.34 2.85
C SER A 55 -7.76 -6.83 3.03
N SER A 56 -6.87 -7.45 3.81
CA SER A 56 -6.97 -8.86 4.16
C SER A 56 -8.15 -9.18 5.07
N ILE A 57 -8.77 -8.17 5.68
CA ILE A 57 -9.96 -8.38 6.54
C ILE A 57 -11.26 -8.43 5.74
N GLU A 58 -11.27 -8.10 4.46
CA GLU A 58 -12.46 -8.17 3.64
C GLU A 58 -12.94 -9.62 3.55
N LYS A 59 -14.27 -9.79 3.54
CA LYS A 59 -14.88 -11.11 3.53
C LYS A 59 -14.36 -11.99 2.39
N ALA A 60 -14.31 -11.45 1.18
CA ALA A 60 -13.83 -12.19 0.01
C ALA A 60 -12.36 -12.62 0.18
N MET A 61 -11.54 -11.76 0.77
CA MET A 61 -10.14 -12.10 1.01
C MET A 61 -10.00 -13.12 2.14
N ARG A 62 -10.80 -13.01 3.18
CA ARG A 62 -10.77 -13.96 4.30
C ARG A 62 -11.16 -15.37 3.89
N GLU A 63 -12.01 -15.51 2.89
CA GLU A 63 -12.41 -16.82 2.37
C GLU A 63 -11.29 -17.52 1.62
N THR A 64 -10.40 -16.76 0.97
CA THR A 64 -9.30 -17.30 0.18
C THR A 64 -7.96 -17.31 0.92
N LEU A 65 -7.78 -16.42 1.89
CA LEU A 65 -6.54 -16.30 2.65
C LEU A 65 -6.68 -16.97 4.02
N LYS A 66 -5.70 -17.78 4.37
CA LYS A 66 -5.65 -18.40 5.70
C LYS A 66 -5.29 -17.39 6.78
N THR A 67 -4.53 -16.37 6.42
CA THR A 67 -4.07 -15.32 7.33
C THR A 67 -3.72 -14.07 6.53
N GLY A 68 -3.81 -12.89 7.17
CA GLY A 68 -3.33 -11.65 6.60
C GLY A 68 -1.88 -11.33 6.97
N ALA A 69 -1.21 -12.24 7.69
CA ALA A 69 0.09 -11.98 8.28
C ALA A 69 1.28 -12.41 7.42
N ASN A 70 1.06 -13.07 6.29
CA ASN A 70 2.16 -13.60 5.49
C ASN A 70 2.35 -12.85 4.16
N VAL A 71 3.46 -13.19 3.50
CA VAL A 71 3.86 -12.58 2.23
C VAL A 71 2.86 -12.87 1.11
N ASP A 72 2.32 -14.08 1.07
CA ASP A 72 1.34 -14.48 0.04
C ASP A 72 0.06 -13.65 0.14
N ALA A 73 -0.41 -13.42 1.36
CA ALA A 73 -1.57 -12.57 1.60
C ALA A 73 -1.30 -11.14 1.11
N ALA A 74 -0.14 -10.58 1.42
CA ALA A 74 0.22 -9.23 1.00
C ALA A 74 0.25 -9.11 -0.53
N ARG A 75 0.82 -10.09 -1.20
CA ARG A 75 0.86 -10.13 -2.68
C ARG A 75 -0.54 -10.16 -3.27
N ARG A 76 -1.41 -10.98 -2.71
CA ARG A 76 -2.81 -11.08 -3.15
C ARG A 76 -3.55 -9.76 -2.99
N ILE A 77 -3.35 -9.08 -1.86
CA ILE A 77 -3.96 -7.78 -1.61
C ILE A 77 -3.43 -6.73 -2.59
N GLY A 78 -2.14 -6.77 -2.91
CA GLY A 78 -1.55 -5.89 -3.91
C GLY A 78 -2.20 -6.06 -5.29
N LYS A 79 -2.38 -7.29 -5.72
CA LYS A 79 -3.04 -7.60 -7.00
C LYS A 79 -4.47 -7.10 -7.03
N GLU A 80 -5.22 -7.33 -5.96
CA GLU A 80 -6.61 -6.88 -5.85
C GLU A 80 -6.70 -5.36 -5.90
N LEU A 81 -5.81 -4.69 -5.18
CA LEU A 81 -5.76 -3.23 -5.19
C LEU A 81 -5.49 -2.71 -6.60
N ALA A 82 -4.55 -3.33 -7.31
CA ALA A 82 -4.21 -2.93 -8.68
C ALA A 82 -5.42 -3.07 -9.61
N GLU A 83 -6.15 -4.17 -9.52
CA GLU A 83 -7.35 -4.40 -10.32
C GLU A 83 -8.39 -3.32 -10.06
N ARG A 84 -8.63 -3.01 -8.79
CA ARG A 84 -9.60 -1.98 -8.38
C ARG A 84 -9.19 -0.59 -8.84
N ALA A 85 -7.90 -0.25 -8.75
CA ALA A 85 -7.38 1.03 -9.18
C ALA A 85 -7.51 1.18 -10.70
N LYS A 86 -7.19 0.14 -11.46
CA LYS A 86 -7.31 0.16 -12.92
C LYS A 86 -8.76 0.32 -13.37
N LYS A 87 -9.69 -0.33 -12.70
CA LYS A 87 -11.12 -0.13 -12.97
C LYS A 87 -11.56 1.31 -12.73
N ALA A 88 -10.91 1.99 -11.79
CA ALA A 88 -11.17 3.40 -11.49
C ALA A 88 -10.39 4.35 -12.39
N GLY A 89 -9.63 3.83 -13.36
CA GLY A 89 -8.89 4.64 -14.32
C GLY A 89 -7.49 5.02 -13.92
N VAL A 90 -6.94 4.40 -12.86
CA VAL A 90 -5.60 4.70 -12.35
C VAL A 90 -4.65 3.58 -12.73
N SER A 91 -3.54 3.92 -13.40
CA SER A 91 -2.49 2.96 -13.75
C SER A 91 -1.12 3.32 -13.19
N LYS A 92 -0.90 4.60 -12.87
CA LYS A 92 0.38 5.08 -12.34
C LYS A 92 0.19 5.63 -10.94
N VAL A 93 1.03 5.18 -10.01
CA VAL A 93 0.97 5.61 -8.61
C VAL A 93 2.37 5.87 -8.08
N VAL A 94 2.44 6.47 -6.89
CA VAL A 94 3.68 6.60 -6.12
C VAL A 94 3.53 5.73 -4.89
N PHE A 95 4.53 4.91 -4.61
CA PHE A 95 4.46 3.99 -3.48
C PHE A 95 4.87 4.68 -2.18
N ASP A 96 3.93 4.75 -1.23
CA ASP A 96 4.17 5.25 0.13
C ASP A 96 4.15 4.07 1.11
N ARG A 97 5.31 3.65 1.55
CA ARG A 97 5.44 2.54 2.50
C ARG A 97 5.14 2.93 3.94
N GLY A 98 4.80 4.20 4.21
CA GLY A 98 4.35 4.64 5.53
C GLY A 98 5.37 4.53 6.64
N GLY A 99 6.67 4.61 6.32
CA GLY A 99 7.74 4.45 7.29
C GLY A 99 8.13 2.98 7.56
N TYR A 100 7.41 2.01 7.01
CA TYR A 100 7.82 0.61 7.05
C TYR A 100 9.02 0.38 6.15
N MET A 101 9.86 -0.59 6.50
CA MET A 101 10.96 -0.97 5.62
C MET A 101 10.41 -1.70 4.40
N TYR A 102 11.05 -1.50 3.25
CA TYR A 102 10.69 -2.18 2.01
C TYR A 102 11.18 -3.63 2.06
N HIS A 103 10.45 -4.45 2.81
CA HIS A 103 10.82 -5.81 3.11
C HIS A 103 9.59 -6.63 3.47
N GLY A 104 9.67 -7.94 3.29
CA GLY A 104 8.61 -8.86 3.70
C GLY A 104 7.27 -8.54 3.06
N ARG A 105 6.25 -8.35 3.90
CA ARG A 105 4.88 -8.10 3.43
C ARG A 105 4.74 -6.81 2.62
N VAL A 106 5.45 -5.76 2.99
CA VAL A 106 5.40 -4.48 2.28
C VAL A 106 5.93 -4.64 0.86
N LYS A 107 7.06 -5.32 0.71
CA LYS A 107 7.65 -5.63 -0.60
C LYS A 107 6.72 -6.52 -1.42
N ALA A 108 6.15 -7.55 -0.80
CA ALA A 108 5.24 -8.48 -1.49
C ALA A 108 3.99 -7.78 -2.00
N LEU A 109 3.43 -6.86 -1.22
CA LEU A 109 2.28 -6.06 -1.65
C LEU A 109 2.64 -5.21 -2.87
N ALA A 110 3.79 -4.55 -2.85
CA ALA A 110 4.25 -3.74 -3.96
C ALA A 110 4.44 -4.59 -5.22
N GLU A 111 5.06 -5.77 -5.10
CA GLU A 111 5.24 -6.68 -6.21
C GLU A 111 3.90 -7.17 -6.77
N GLY A 112 2.94 -7.49 -5.89
CA GLY A 112 1.60 -7.88 -6.30
C GLY A 112 0.89 -6.77 -7.06
N ALA A 113 1.01 -5.54 -6.60
CA ALA A 113 0.42 -4.38 -7.29
C ALA A 113 1.05 -4.19 -8.68
N ARG A 114 2.35 -4.36 -8.81
CA ARG A 114 3.02 -4.30 -10.11
C ARG A 114 2.58 -5.42 -11.04
N GLU A 115 2.46 -6.64 -10.52
CA GLU A 115 1.95 -7.78 -11.27
C GLU A 115 0.52 -7.54 -11.76
N GLY A 116 -0.28 -6.83 -10.97
CA GLY A 116 -1.65 -6.44 -11.34
C GLY A 116 -1.73 -5.31 -12.33
N GLY A 117 -0.62 -4.69 -12.69
CA GLY A 117 -0.55 -3.69 -13.74
C GLY A 117 -0.33 -2.25 -13.30
N LEU A 118 -0.10 -1.98 -12.02
CA LEU A 118 0.24 -0.64 -11.58
C LEU A 118 1.72 -0.33 -11.86
N GLU A 119 1.99 0.91 -12.23
CA GLU A 119 3.33 1.40 -12.51
C GLU A 119 3.82 2.29 -11.37
N PHE A 120 4.96 1.95 -10.83
CA PHE A 120 5.64 2.78 -9.84
C PHE A 120 7.06 2.30 -9.59
#